data_254d9602094338ec2c981f6c4d5d88d0
#
_entry.id   254d9602094338ec2c981f6c4d5d88d0
#
_cell.length_a   1.000
_cell.length_b   1.000
_cell.length_c   1.000
_cell.angle_alpha   90.00
_cell.angle_beta   90.00
_cell.angle_gamma   90.00
#
_symmetry.space_group_name_H-M   'P 1'
#
loop_
_entity.id
_entity.type
_entity.pdbx_description
1 polymer ?
#
loop_
_entity_poly.entity_id
_entity_poly.type
_entity_poly.pdbx_seq_one_letter_code
_entity_poly.pdbx_strand_id
1 'polypeptide(L)'
;MIRIAIVEDDRHDREALKKCLNRYEKENQMKFSVTEFQDGEDIVTDYTASYDLIILDIEMAFLNGMKAAEKIRELDTNVIIIFITNMPQYAIQGYKVNALDYILKPISYFSFSESMVRALAKVKTPEKEYITIVLKGGKKKLDVARICYVEVQDHVLIYHTLDGDFETKGTMRDTDCLLYTSPSPRD
;
A
#
# COMPACT_ATOMS: atom_id res chain seq x y z
N MET A 1 13.28 6.26 -3.41
CA MET A 1 12.99 7.22 -2.33
C MET A 1 11.55 7.02 -1.94
N ILE A 2 11.25 6.81 -0.66
CA ILE A 2 9.90 6.51 -0.18
C ILE A 2 9.07 7.80 -0.14
N ARG A 3 7.87 7.75 -0.69
CA ARG A 3 6.95 8.90 -0.82
C ARG A 3 5.91 8.83 0.28
N ILE A 4 5.90 9.85 1.14
CA ILE A 4 5.02 9.92 2.32
C ILE A 4 4.08 11.11 2.14
N ALA A 5 2.77 10.87 2.32
CA ALA A 5 1.80 11.94 2.50
C ALA A 5 1.53 12.15 4.00
N ILE A 6 1.50 13.40 4.45
CA ILE A 6 0.99 13.80 5.76
C ILE A 6 -0.31 14.57 5.53
N VAL A 7 -1.39 14.13 6.16
CA VAL A 7 -2.70 14.77 6.08
C VAL A 7 -3.12 15.17 7.49
N GLU A 8 -3.00 16.43 7.80
CA GLU A 8 -3.14 16.99 9.15
C GLU A 8 -3.50 18.47 9.04
N ASP A 9 -4.61 18.92 9.60
CA ASP A 9 -5.04 20.33 9.52
C ASP A 9 -4.37 21.21 10.60
N ASP A 10 -4.04 20.65 11.76
CA ASP A 10 -3.31 21.39 12.78
C ASP A 10 -1.84 21.56 12.42
N ARG A 11 -1.40 22.81 12.35
CA ARG A 11 -0.03 23.16 12.01
C ARG A 11 1.00 22.64 13.03
N HIS A 12 0.65 22.66 14.32
CA HIS A 12 1.58 22.25 15.38
C HIS A 12 1.80 20.74 15.33
N ASP A 13 0.74 19.96 15.14
CA ASP A 13 0.82 18.50 15.03
C ASP A 13 1.53 18.09 13.74
N ARG A 14 1.28 18.78 12.63
CA ARG A 14 2.00 18.58 11.37
C ARG A 14 3.50 18.81 11.51
N GLU A 15 3.91 19.88 12.19
CA GLU A 15 5.32 20.14 12.48
C GLU A 15 5.94 19.11 13.45
N ALA A 16 5.17 18.60 14.42
CA ALA A 16 5.62 17.53 15.31
C ALA A 16 5.87 16.23 14.52
N LEU A 17 4.99 15.87 13.60
CA LEU A 17 5.17 14.72 12.68
C LEU A 17 6.43 14.87 11.83
N LYS A 18 6.64 16.04 11.24
CA LYS A 18 7.84 16.34 10.43
C LYS A 18 9.12 16.21 11.26
N LYS A 19 9.10 16.64 12.52
CA LYS A 19 10.25 16.47 13.43
C LYS A 19 10.52 14.98 13.69
N CYS A 20 9.48 14.17 13.89
CA CYS A 20 9.62 12.71 14.06
C CYS A 20 10.19 12.06 12.79
N LEU A 21 9.69 12.43 11.59
CA LEU A 21 10.23 11.93 10.31
C LEU A 21 11.69 12.32 10.10
N ASN A 22 12.02 13.60 10.31
CA ASN A 22 13.40 14.09 10.17
C ASN A 22 14.38 13.41 11.14
N ARG A 23 13.92 13.12 12.36
CA ARG A 23 14.70 12.37 13.34
C ARG A 23 14.92 10.93 12.87
N TYR A 24 13.87 10.26 12.39
CA TYR A 24 13.91 8.89 11.88
C TYR A 24 14.84 8.77 10.66
N GLU A 25 14.79 9.74 9.72
CA GLU A 25 15.71 9.81 8.58
C GLU A 25 17.18 9.82 9.01
N LYS A 26 17.51 10.66 10.00
CA LYS A 26 18.87 10.78 10.52
C LYS A 26 19.35 9.52 11.20
N GLU A 27 18.50 8.93 12.08
CA GLU A 27 18.86 7.73 12.83
C GLU A 27 19.04 6.50 11.93
N ASN A 28 18.27 6.42 10.83
CA ASN A 28 18.28 5.26 9.94
C ASN A 28 19.00 5.50 8.59
N GLN A 29 19.64 6.66 8.41
CA GLN A 29 20.34 7.04 7.16
C GLN A 29 19.46 6.90 5.91
N MET A 30 18.19 7.30 6.04
CA MET A 30 17.18 7.23 4.98
C MET A 30 16.78 8.63 4.49
N LYS A 31 16.06 8.67 3.37
CA LYS A 31 15.45 9.89 2.83
C LYS A 31 14.03 9.61 2.39
N PHE A 32 13.12 10.51 2.77
CA PHE A 32 11.72 10.51 2.38
C PHE A 32 11.41 11.68 1.45
N SER A 33 10.42 11.49 0.59
CA SER A 33 9.74 12.58 -0.12
C SER A 33 8.42 12.83 0.57
N VAL A 34 8.29 13.96 1.24
CA VAL A 34 7.10 14.27 2.05
C VAL A 34 6.25 15.30 1.32
N THR A 35 4.96 14.99 1.16
CA THR A 35 3.92 15.91 0.67
C THR A 35 2.94 16.16 1.81
N GLU A 36 2.56 17.42 2.01
CA GLU A 36 1.67 17.84 3.10
C GLU A 36 0.30 18.23 2.55
N PHE A 37 -0.76 17.77 3.19
CA PHE A 37 -2.15 18.12 2.92
C PHE A 37 -2.77 18.65 4.20
N GLN A 38 -3.72 19.58 4.08
CA GLN A 38 -4.39 20.18 5.24
C GLN A 38 -5.75 19.54 5.53
N ASP A 39 -6.29 18.77 4.58
CA ASP A 39 -7.59 18.10 4.74
C ASP A 39 -7.63 16.78 3.96
N GLY A 40 -8.56 15.89 4.35
CA GLY A 40 -8.82 14.66 3.63
C GLY A 40 -9.33 14.89 2.21
N GLU A 41 -9.99 16.00 1.93
CA GLU A 41 -10.44 16.36 0.59
C GLU A 41 -9.26 16.67 -0.34
N ASP A 42 -8.24 17.33 0.17
CA ASP A 42 -7.05 17.69 -0.61
C ASP A 42 -6.31 16.46 -1.15
N ILE A 43 -6.17 15.42 -0.33
CA ILE A 43 -5.46 14.20 -0.75
C ILE A 43 -6.30 13.33 -1.68
N VAL A 44 -7.64 13.27 -1.52
CA VAL A 44 -8.48 12.42 -2.39
C VAL A 44 -8.80 13.08 -3.72
N THR A 45 -8.72 14.40 -3.82
CA THR A 45 -8.86 15.12 -5.09
C THR A 45 -7.63 14.80 -5.94
N ASP A 46 -7.87 14.26 -7.13
CA ASP A 46 -6.82 13.85 -8.07
C ASP A 46 -5.80 12.82 -7.50
N TYR A 47 -6.26 11.91 -6.62
CA TYR A 47 -5.41 10.85 -6.08
C TYR A 47 -4.90 9.92 -7.19
N THR A 48 -3.59 9.79 -7.29
CA THR A 48 -2.91 9.04 -8.38
C THR A 48 -2.13 7.81 -7.90
N ALA A 49 -2.43 7.27 -6.72
CA ALA A 49 -1.71 6.13 -6.11
C ALA A 49 -0.18 6.34 -6.08
N SER A 50 0.25 7.58 -5.81
CA SER A 50 1.65 8.00 -5.90
C SER A 50 2.40 7.94 -4.57
N TYR A 51 1.77 7.51 -3.49
CA TYR A 51 2.37 7.43 -2.16
C TYR A 51 2.62 5.99 -1.74
N ASP A 52 3.69 5.78 -0.98
CA ASP A 52 4.04 4.49 -0.38
C ASP A 52 3.48 4.39 1.05
N LEU A 53 3.33 5.54 1.73
CA LEU A 53 2.79 5.67 3.09
C LEU A 53 1.97 6.95 3.20
N ILE A 54 0.81 6.86 3.84
CA ILE A 54 -0.02 8.01 4.22
C ILE A 54 -0.15 8.04 5.74
N ILE A 55 0.23 9.15 6.35
CA ILE A 55 0.00 9.46 7.76
C ILE A 55 -1.20 10.41 7.81
N LEU A 56 -2.26 10.00 8.50
CA LEU A 56 -3.57 10.63 8.36
C LEU A 56 -4.19 10.90 9.72
N ASP A 57 -4.53 12.16 10.00
CA ASP A 57 -5.44 12.47 11.10
C ASP A 57 -6.88 12.14 10.73
N ILE A 58 -7.70 11.84 11.71
CA ILE A 58 -9.13 11.59 11.52
C ILE A 58 -9.93 12.87 11.67
N GLU A 59 -9.56 13.74 12.62
CA GLU A 59 -10.29 14.94 12.93
C GLU A 59 -9.84 16.11 12.06
N MET A 60 -10.55 16.32 10.94
CA MET A 60 -10.31 17.41 9.99
C MET A 60 -11.62 18.08 9.59
N ALA A 61 -11.53 19.32 9.09
CA ALA A 61 -12.68 20.23 8.94
C ALA A 61 -13.67 19.79 7.84
N PHE A 62 -13.22 19.36 6.67
CA PHE A 62 -14.07 19.06 5.51
C PHE A 62 -14.30 17.57 5.32
N LEU A 63 -13.25 16.81 5.05
CA LEU A 63 -13.33 15.36 4.91
C LEU A 63 -12.49 14.68 5.98
N ASN A 64 -13.16 14.04 6.95
CA ASN A 64 -12.42 13.33 8.01
C ASN A 64 -11.55 12.20 7.43
N GLY A 65 -10.46 11.89 8.15
CA GLY A 65 -9.46 10.94 7.68
C GLY A 65 -9.98 9.52 7.46
N MET A 66 -11.01 9.09 8.18
CA MET A 66 -11.58 7.75 7.97
C MET A 66 -12.26 7.66 6.60
N LYS A 67 -13.06 8.67 6.23
CA LYS A 67 -13.70 8.74 4.91
C LYS A 67 -12.68 8.96 3.80
N ALA A 68 -11.63 9.74 4.06
CA ALA A 68 -10.53 9.90 3.12
C ALA A 68 -9.84 8.55 2.86
N ALA A 69 -9.55 7.78 3.91
CA ALA A 69 -8.96 6.45 3.79
C ALA A 69 -9.87 5.47 3.02
N GLU A 70 -11.19 5.50 3.24
CA GLU A 70 -12.15 4.69 2.49
C GLU A 70 -12.08 4.99 0.98
N LYS A 71 -12.12 6.28 0.61
CA LYS A 71 -11.99 6.71 -0.80
C LYS A 71 -10.64 6.34 -1.41
N ILE A 72 -9.55 6.49 -0.66
CA ILE A 72 -8.22 6.07 -1.10
C ILE A 72 -8.20 4.57 -1.37
N ARG A 73 -8.81 3.74 -0.51
CA ARG A 73 -8.87 2.28 -0.68
C ARG A 73 -9.66 1.82 -1.91
N GLU A 74 -10.62 2.62 -2.39
CA GLU A 74 -11.32 2.35 -3.65
C GLU A 74 -10.38 2.43 -4.87
N LEU A 75 -9.32 3.23 -4.78
CA LEU A 75 -8.36 3.48 -5.85
C LEU A 75 -7.01 2.76 -5.62
N ASP A 76 -6.61 2.58 -4.37
CA ASP A 76 -5.31 2.04 -3.98
C ASP A 76 -5.43 1.16 -2.73
N THR A 77 -5.44 -0.14 -2.96
CA THR A 77 -5.51 -1.16 -1.90
C THR A 77 -4.17 -1.37 -1.20
N ASN A 78 -3.05 -0.95 -1.80
CA ASN A 78 -1.69 -1.30 -1.38
C ASN A 78 -1.00 -0.21 -0.57
N VAL A 79 -1.38 1.07 -0.72
CA VAL A 79 -0.75 2.15 0.05
C VAL A 79 -0.87 1.88 1.56
N ILE A 80 0.19 2.12 2.28
CA ILE A 80 0.20 1.95 3.73
C ILE A 80 -0.47 3.16 4.38
N ILE A 81 -1.43 2.92 5.28
CA ILE A 81 -2.10 3.97 6.05
C ILE A 81 -1.77 3.80 7.54
N ILE A 82 -1.34 4.88 8.18
CA ILE A 82 -1.18 5.00 9.63
C ILE A 82 -2.06 6.17 10.08
N PHE A 83 -2.94 5.92 11.04
CA PHE A 83 -3.69 7.00 11.67
C PHE A 83 -2.92 7.57 12.87
N ILE A 84 -2.88 8.91 12.98
CA ILE A 84 -2.33 9.62 14.13
C ILE A 84 -3.34 10.69 14.54
N THR A 85 -4.07 10.48 15.66
CA THR A 85 -5.26 11.26 15.97
C THR A 85 -5.55 11.32 17.48
N ASN A 86 -6.42 12.23 17.88
CA ASN A 86 -7.00 12.29 19.24
C ASN A 86 -8.24 11.39 19.46
N MET A 87 -8.68 10.65 18.44
CA MET A 87 -9.98 9.97 18.38
C MET A 87 -9.90 8.46 18.67
N PRO A 88 -9.74 7.99 19.93
CA PRO A 88 -9.54 6.56 20.23
C PRO A 88 -10.70 5.66 19.77
N GLN A 89 -11.92 6.20 19.69
CA GLN A 89 -13.13 5.46 19.30
C GLN A 89 -13.10 4.95 17.85
N TYR A 90 -12.23 5.50 16.99
CA TYR A 90 -12.09 5.07 15.58
C TYR A 90 -11.07 3.95 15.38
N ALA A 91 -10.34 3.54 16.43
CA ALA A 91 -9.30 2.50 16.30
C ALA A 91 -9.85 1.20 15.68
N ILE A 92 -11.06 0.76 16.10
CA ILE A 92 -11.72 -0.43 15.54
C ILE A 92 -12.09 -0.22 14.07
N GLN A 93 -12.45 0.99 13.67
CA GLN A 93 -12.82 1.29 12.29
C GLN A 93 -11.61 1.30 11.34
N GLY A 94 -10.41 1.53 11.87
CA GLY A 94 -9.17 1.44 11.10
C GLY A 94 -8.97 0.08 10.41
N TYR A 95 -9.51 -1.00 11.00
CA TYR A 95 -9.49 -2.33 10.37
C TYR A 95 -10.25 -2.38 9.02
N LYS A 96 -11.33 -1.61 8.87
CA LYS A 96 -12.13 -1.57 7.64
C LYS A 96 -11.34 -1.07 6.43
N VAL A 97 -10.41 -0.14 6.68
CA VAL A 97 -9.55 0.45 5.66
C VAL A 97 -8.17 -0.22 5.63
N ASN A 98 -7.99 -1.34 6.32
CA ASN A 98 -6.72 -2.06 6.41
C ASN A 98 -5.56 -1.11 6.79
N ALA A 99 -5.79 -0.25 7.79
CA ALA A 99 -4.73 0.59 8.33
C ALA A 99 -3.66 -0.28 9.00
N LEU A 100 -2.40 0.07 8.79
CA LEU A 100 -1.28 -0.64 9.39
C LEU A 100 -1.21 -0.42 10.90
N ASP A 101 -1.50 0.81 11.31
CA ASP A 101 -1.34 1.22 12.71
C ASP A 101 -2.23 2.40 13.07
N TYR A 102 -2.37 2.60 14.39
CA TYR A 102 -3.17 3.64 14.99
C TYR A 102 -2.44 4.22 16.19
N ILE A 103 -2.01 5.47 16.11
CA ILE A 103 -1.25 6.16 17.14
C ILE A 103 -2.11 7.27 17.73
N LEU A 104 -2.25 7.30 19.06
CA LEU A 104 -2.92 8.39 19.74
C LEU A 104 -1.96 9.58 19.97
N LYS A 105 -2.45 10.78 19.74
CA LYS A 105 -1.78 12.01 20.15
C LYS A 105 -1.82 12.14 21.69
N PRO A 106 -0.77 12.68 22.36
CA PRO A 106 0.42 13.28 21.76
C PRO A 106 1.40 12.24 21.22
N ILE A 107 2.03 12.56 20.08
CA ILE A 107 2.90 11.63 19.37
C ILE A 107 4.17 11.35 20.17
N SER A 108 4.33 10.11 20.63
CA SER A 108 5.60 9.66 21.18
C SER A 108 6.52 9.21 20.03
N TYR A 109 7.78 9.65 20.04
CA TYR A 109 8.73 9.21 19.02
C TYR A 109 8.93 7.69 19.03
N PHE A 110 8.84 7.05 20.19
CA PHE A 110 8.96 5.59 20.32
C PHE A 110 7.85 4.89 19.51
N SER A 111 6.57 5.20 19.78
CA SER A 111 5.45 4.60 19.05
C SER A 111 5.50 4.90 17.55
N PHE A 112 5.88 6.14 17.20
CA PHE A 112 6.06 6.54 15.81
C PHE A 112 7.15 5.71 15.12
N SER A 113 8.31 5.55 15.74
CA SER A 113 9.44 4.81 15.16
C SER A 113 9.11 3.32 14.97
N GLU A 114 8.41 2.69 15.92
CA GLU A 114 7.96 1.30 15.77
C GLU A 114 6.98 1.15 14.59
N SER A 115 6.04 2.07 14.44
CA SER A 115 5.12 2.09 13.29
C SER A 115 5.85 2.27 11.98
N MET A 116 6.84 3.14 11.93
CA MET A 116 7.69 3.34 10.75
C MET A 116 8.47 2.07 10.38
N VAL A 117 9.02 1.34 11.35
CA VAL A 117 9.70 0.05 11.08
C VAL A 117 8.74 -0.93 10.40
N ARG A 118 7.51 -1.08 10.91
CA ARG A 118 6.49 -1.96 10.32
C ARG A 118 6.08 -1.48 8.93
N ALA A 119 5.87 -0.18 8.74
CA ALA A 119 5.51 0.41 7.45
C ALA A 119 6.60 0.17 6.41
N LEU A 120 7.84 0.48 6.74
CA LEU A 120 8.96 0.35 5.81
C LEU A 120 9.27 -1.12 5.46
N ALA A 121 9.02 -2.06 6.37
CA ALA A 121 9.11 -3.47 6.06
C ALA A 121 8.09 -3.88 4.99
N LYS A 122 6.86 -3.36 5.04
CA LYS A 122 5.83 -3.60 4.01
C LYS A 122 6.15 -2.92 2.67
N VAL A 123 6.63 -1.67 2.69
CA VAL A 123 7.05 -0.97 1.46
C VAL A 123 8.17 -1.72 0.74
N LYS A 124 9.13 -2.27 1.47
CA LYS A 124 10.27 -3.00 0.90
C LYS A 124 9.93 -4.41 0.42
N THR A 125 8.81 -4.93 0.89
CA THR A 125 8.33 -6.26 0.49
C THR A 125 6.99 -6.05 -0.22
N PRO A 126 6.97 -5.72 -1.52
CA PRO A 126 5.73 -5.78 -2.29
C PRO A 126 5.16 -7.19 -2.09
N GLU A 127 3.87 -7.29 -1.81
CA GLU A 127 3.22 -8.62 -1.75
C GLU A 127 3.53 -9.31 -3.07
N LYS A 128 4.33 -10.36 -3.00
CA LYS A 128 4.65 -11.15 -4.18
C LYS A 128 3.38 -11.88 -4.58
N GLU A 129 2.78 -11.44 -5.65
CA GLU A 129 1.66 -12.14 -6.26
C GLU A 129 2.17 -13.42 -6.91
N TYR A 130 1.55 -14.54 -6.56
CA TYR A 130 1.89 -15.84 -7.12
C TYR A 130 0.70 -16.44 -7.83
N ILE A 131 0.91 -16.91 -9.04
CA ILE A 131 -0.01 -17.84 -9.69
C ILE A 131 0.46 -19.28 -9.45
N THR A 132 -0.49 -20.19 -9.29
CA THR A 132 -0.18 -21.62 -9.16
C THR A 132 -0.54 -22.33 -10.45
N ILE A 133 0.47 -22.85 -11.16
CA ILE A 133 0.30 -23.65 -12.36
C ILE A 133 0.46 -25.14 -12.07
N VAL A 134 -0.22 -25.98 -12.86
CA VAL A 134 -0.14 -27.44 -12.75
C VAL A 134 0.78 -27.99 -13.83
N LEU A 135 1.89 -28.55 -13.43
CA LEU A 135 2.87 -29.20 -14.32
C LEU A 135 2.67 -30.74 -14.29
N LYS A 136 3.27 -31.45 -15.23
CA LYS A 136 3.25 -32.93 -15.27
C LYS A 136 3.79 -33.60 -13.99
N GLY A 137 4.57 -32.88 -13.18
CA GLY A 137 5.18 -33.38 -11.93
C GLY A 137 4.63 -32.78 -10.65
N GLY A 138 3.57 -31.96 -10.70
CA GLY A 138 3.00 -31.31 -9.51
C GLY A 138 2.57 -29.87 -9.75
N LYS A 139 2.36 -29.13 -8.66
CA LYS A 139 1.99 -27.71 -8.70
C LYS A 139 3.23 -26.84 -8.50
N LYS A 140 3.36 -25.76 -9.28
CA LYS A 140 4.42 -24.77 -9.12
C LYS A 140 3.81 -23.37 -8.92
N LYS A 141 4.34 -22.62 -7.96
CA LYS A 141 4.05 -21.19 -7.78
C LYS A 141 5.01 -20.37 -8.64
N LEU A 142 4.45 -19.51 -9.48
CA LEU A 142 5.21 -18.53 -10.26
C LEU A 142 4.96 -17.14 -9.68
N ASP A 143 6.02 -16.37 -9.48
CA ASP A 143 5.96 -14.96 -9.11
C ASP A 143 5.49 -14.16 -10.32
N VAL A 144 4.33 -13.48 -10.21
CA VAL A 144 3.73 -12.71 -11.31
C VAL A 144 4.68 -11.63 -11.82
N ALA A 145 5.43 -10.99 -10.92
CA ALA A 145 6.42 -9.97 -11.29
C ALA A 145 7.59 -10.51 -12.13
N ARG A 146 7.76 -11.84 -12.21
CA ARG A 146 8.80 -12.49 -12.99
C ARG A 146 8.29 -13.09 -14.30
N ILE A 147 7.00 -12.99 -14.59
CA ILE A 147 6.40 -13.43 -15.85
C ILE A 147 6.61 -12.32 -16.89
N CYS A 148 7.32 -12.63 -17.96
CA CYS A 148 7.56 -11.70 -19.06
C CYS A 148 6.35 -11.60 -19.98
N TYR A 149 5.80 -12.76 -20.39
CA TYR A 149 4.58 -12.88 -21.19
C TYR A 149 4.06 -14.31 -21.13
N VAL A 150 2.81 -14.51 -21.56
CA VAL A 150 2.15 -15.81 -21.67
C VAL A 150 1.65 -15.98 -23.07
N GLU A 151 1.96 -17.12 -23.69
CA GLU A 151 1.42 -17.48 -24.99
C GLU A 151 0.59 -18.76 -24.91
N VAL A 152 -0.26 -18.97 -25.92
CA VAL A 152 -1.10 -20.15 -26.05
C VAL A 152 -0.77 -20.86 -27.37
N GLN A 153 -0.36 -22.14 -27.29
CA GLN A 153 -0.19 -23.00 -28.42
C GLN A 153 -0.96 -24.30 -28.21
N ASP A 154 -1.89 -24.63 -29.08
CA ASP A 154 -2.64 -25.91 -29.07
C ASP A 154 -3.21 -26.32 -27.71
N HIS A 155 -3.89 -25.37 -27.00
CA HIS A 155 -4.43 -25.54 -25.64
C HIS A 155 -3.37 -25.76 -24.56
N VAL A 156 -2.13 -25.36 -24.81
CA VAL A 156 -1.05 -25.28 -23.83
C VAL A 156 -0.74 -23.81 -23.57
N LEU A 157 -0.71 -23.43 -22.31
CA LEU A 157 -0.23 -22.12 -21.84
C LEU A 157 1.26 -22.24 -21.57
N ILE A 158 2.05 -21.36 -22.17
CA ILE A 158 3.48 -21.26 -21.97
C ILE A 158 3.76 -19.94 -21.25
N TYR A 159 4.22 -20.04 -20.01
CA TYR A 159 4.62 -18.90 -19.19
C TYR A 159 6.12 -18.65 -19.38
N HIS A 160 6.47 -17.59 -20.08
CA HIS A 160 7.86 -17.15 -20.22
C HIS A 160 8.23 -16.28 -19.02
N THR A 161 9.16 -16.74 -18.22
CA THR A 161 9.57 -16.06 -16.99
C THR A 161 11.07 -15.82 -16.97
N LEU A 162 11.53 -14.95 -16.07
CA LEU A 162 12.97 -14.71 -15.86
C LEU A 162 13.72 -15.96 -15.36
N ASP A 163 13.00 -16.99 -14.88
CA ASP A 163 13.57 -18.24 -14.37
C ASP A 163 13.47 -19.40 -15.38
N GLY A 164 12.94 -19.15 -16.58
CA GLY A 164 12.71 -20.14 -17.64
C GLY A 164 11.24 -20.29 -18.01
N ASP A 165 10.96 -21.20 -18.93
CA ASP A 165 9.63 -21.40 -19.48
C ASP A 165 8.91 -22.55 -18.78
N PHE A 166 7.60 -22.38 -18.55
CA PHE A 166 6.76 -23.38 -17.89
C PHE A 166 5.49 -23.60 -18.69
N GLU A 167 5.24 -24.86 -19.05
CA GLU A 167 4.07 -25.26 -19.82
C GLU A 167 3.00 -25.88 -18.94
N THR A 168 1.76 -25.45 -19.10
CA THR A 168 0.60 -26.06 -18.44
C THR A 168 -0.56 -26.19 -19.42
N LYS A 169 -1.38 -27.24 -19.26
CA LYS A 169 -2.63 -27.36 -20.03
C LYS A 169 -3.65 -26.36 -19.49
N GLY A 170 -4.24 -25.58 -20.40
CA GLY A 170 -5.25 -24.59 -20.03
C GLY A 170 -5.60 -23.66 -21.18
N THR A 171 -6.53 -22.76 -20.93
CA THR A 171 -6.96 -21.73 -21.86
C THR A 171 -6.61 -20.35 -21.31
N MET A 172 -6.58 -19.32 -22.16
CA MET A 172 -6.34 -17.93 -21.74
C MET A 172 -7.37 -17.46 -20.68
N ARG A 173 -8.61 -17.98 -20.74
CA ARG A 173 -9.63 -17.69 -19.70
C ARG A 173 -9.24 -18.19 -18.30
N ASP A 174 -8.51 -19.29 -18.22
CA ASP A 174 -8.02 -19.80 -16.94
C ASP A 174 -6.93 -18.89 -16.38
N THR A 175 -6.16 -18.23 -17.26
CA THR A 175 -5.14 -17.24 -16.90
C THR A 175 -5.76 -15.91 -16.48
N ASP A 176 -6.80 -15.44 -17.16
CA ASP A 176 -7.53 -14.23 -16.81
C ASP A 176 -8.10 -14.31 -15.38
N CYS A 177 -8.66 -15.45 -14.98
CA CYS A 177 -9.17 -15.68 -13.64
C CYS A 177 -8.06 -15.68 -12.57
N LEU A 178 -6.82 -15.98 -12.93
CA LEU A 178 -5.68 -16.03 -12.01
C LEU A 178 -4.89 -14.72 -11.95
N LEU A 179 -4.91 -13.91 -13.02
CA LEU A 179 -4.21 -12.62 -13.09
C LEU A 179 -5.11 -11.43 -12.69
N TYR A 180 -6.45 -11.59 -12.71
CA TYR A 180 -7.44 -10.54 -12.42
C TYR A 180 -8.10 -10.68 -11.04
N THR A 181 -7.44 -11.23 -10.06
CA THR A 181 -7.89 -11.11 -8.66
C THR A 181 -7.48 -9.78 -8.02
N SER A 182 -6.74 -8.93 -8.73
CA SER A 182 -6.58 -7.52 -8.37
C SER A 182 -7.54 -6.68 -9.20
N PRO A 183 -8.38 -5.81 -8.60
CA PRO A 183 -9.19 -4.88 -9.37
C PRO A 183 -8.25 -3.90 -10.09
N SER A 184 -8.09 -4.10 -11.39
CA SER A 184 -7.48 -3.09 -12.24
C SER A 184 -8.45 -1.92 -12.36
N PRO A 185 -8.02 -0.66 -12.16
CA PRO A 185 -8.84 0.46 -12.51
C PRO A 185 -9.05 0.42 -14.03
N ARG A 186 -10.28 0.26 -14.46
CA ARG A 186 -10.67 0.45 -15.85
C ARG A 186 -11.46 1.72 -15.99
N ASP A 187 -10.95 2.54 -16.91
CA ASP A 187 -11.60 3.60 -17.71
C ASP A 187 -12.64 4.48 -17.02
#